data_2cd3b6f45993909e600c2d707eaae8aa
#
_entry.id   2cd3b6f45993909e600c2d707eaae8aa
#
_cell.length_a   1.000
_cell.length_b   1.000
_cell.length_c   1.000
_cell.angle_alpha   90.00
_cell.angle_beta   90.00
_cell.angle_gamma   90.00
#
_symmetry.space_group_name_H-M   'P 1'
#
loop_
_entity.id
_entity.type
_entity.pdbx_description
1 polymer ?
#
loop_
_entity_poly.entity_id
_entity_poly.type
_entity_poly.pdbx_seq_one_letter_code
_entity_poly.pdbx_strand_id
1 'polypeptide(L)'
;MDNKDTSENNPTDPLNVLYYENRELELLKNAINIEAKKRGERIAQNPVMQQIISVLEKFIHDKHLVCYGGTAINNILPPVDQFYNRDLEIPDYDFFSPNAMSDAKALADIYFNQGFSDVEAKAGVHYGTYKVFVNFFQIADITQLDSKLFSSLKKNAIIKEGIHYSPPNFLRMAMYLELSRPSGDITRWEKVLKRLNLLNKNYPLKAEKCYPETFRHSLSARSKTKQFYYQKDLIQTVIKNIVSDEKLVYIGGYANVLYARYLKNREKLYLTEIPEFDILSTTPDKTAKKIKEELERNGVLNVSLETKPSIPEYLSTHYQISVGSQAVAYVYKPLACHSYNTIKLDGNIFRVATIDTMMSFYLLFLYANRPYYNPVRTLCLCEYLFKIQQKNRLKMKGILRRFSITCYGKQKTLEDIRTEKSKQYKKLKTKKKSNEYDKWFLRYDPEQNVNNKVVKKPNKTKEDIINEAKLALEAKAIASKTIIAELEKINKLSINKGNVVGTETVKNLKKSSISNKIRKSVYPSKYLSKLLMNRSKKAKTRKNKKIPQSPQNTLSKAEFMFLQNEFSPSKSSSSLTDDNIYNK
;
A
#
# COMPACT_ATOMS: atom_id res chain seq x y z
N MET A 1 64.32 6.16 -21.73
CA MET A 1 63.83 7.42 -21.11
C MET A 1 62.36 7.28 -20.89
N ASP A 2 62.02 6.80 -19.70
CA ASP A 2 60.65 6.48 -19.32
C ASP A 2 60.00 7.73 -18.74
N ASN A 3 59.04 8.30 -19.48
CA ASN A 3 58.14 9.30 -18.92
C ASN A 3 57.00 8.58 -18.18
N LYS A 4 57.14 8.45 -16.87
CA LYS A 4 56.06 8.15 -15.98
C LYS A 4 55.17 9.40 -15.86
N ASP A 5 54.03 9.38 -16.54
CA ASP A 5 52.92 10.29 -16.25
C ASP A 5 52.33 9.92 -14.88
N THR A 6 52.88 10.52 -13.85
CA THR A 6 52.23 10.62 -12.55
C THR A 6 51.35 11.87 -12.55
N SER A 7 50.18 11.80 -13.17
CA SER A 7 49.11 12.76 -12.86
C SER A 7 48.66 12.49 -11.44
N GLU A 8 49.21 13.22 -10.50
CA GLU A 8 48.76 13.27 -9.11
C GLU A 8 47.25 13.64 -9.13
N ASN A 9 46.41 12.72 -8.70
CA ASN A 9 45.00 12.94 -8.48
C ASN A 9 44.85 14.03 -7.39
N ASN A 10 44.75 15.26 -7.82
CA ASN A 10 44.55 16.38 -6.91
C ASN A 10 43.13 16.24 -6.31
N PRO A 11 42.99 16.00 -4.99
CA PRO A 11 41.68 15.78 -4.35
C PRO A 11 40.74 17.00 -4.36
N THR A 12 41.25 18.16 -4.81
CA THR A 12 40.46 19.40 -4.91
C THR A 12 39.94 19.69 -6.32
N ASP A 13 40.30 18.87 -7.33
CA ASP A 13 39.69 18.98 -8.67
C ASP A 13 38.21 18.62 -8.61
N PRO A 14 37.28 19.49 -9.12
CA PRO A 14 35.84 19.24 -9.08
C PRO A 14 35.41 17.88 -9.64
N LEU A 15 36.08 17.36 -10.65
CA LEU A 15 35.81 16.01 -11.19
C LEU A 15 36.24 14.90 -10.24
N ASN A 16 37.35 15.08 -9.55
CA ASN A 16 37.83 14.15 -8.54
C ASN A 16 36.97 14.21 -7.28
N VAL A 17 36.55 15.41 -6.82
CA VAL A 17 35.61 15.56 -5.70
C VAL A 17 34.32 14.80 -5.96
N LEU A 18 33.69 14.96 -7.12
CA LEU A 18 32.47 14.26 -7.48
C LEU A 18 32.67 12.73 -7.55
N TYR A 19 33.83 12.28 -8.02
CA TYR A 19 34.19 10.85 -8.04
C TYR A 19 34.29 10.29 -6.62
N TYR A 20 34.98 10.99 -5.72
CA TYR A 20 35.14 10.58 -4.32
C TYR A 20 33.78 10.59 -3.58
N GLU A 21 32.96 11.63 -3.74
CA GLU A 21 31.62 11.70 -3.15
C GLU A 21 30.73 10.53 -3.60
N ASN A 22 30.72 10.22 -4.90
CA ASN A 22 29.97 9.08 -5.41
C ASN A 22 30.47 7.75 -4.83
N ARG A 23 31.79 7.61 -4.69
CA ARG A 23 32.40 6.40 -4.12
C ARG A 23 32.11 6.25 -2.63
N GLU A 24 32.14 7.34 -1.88
CA GLU A 24 31.75 7.36 -0.47
C GLU A 24 30.28 6.97 -0.30
N LEU A 25 29.40 7.49 -1.16
CA LEU A 25 27.98 7.11 -1.15
C LEU A 25 27.76 5.62 -1.46
N GLU A 26 28.53 5.03 -2.36
CA GLU A 26 28.50 3.59 -2.62
C GLU A 26 28.98 2.78 -1.40
N LEU A 27 30.10 3.19 -0.78
CA LEU A 27 30.62 2.56 0.42
C LEU A 27 29.60 2.64 1.57
N LEU A 28 28.97 3.82 1.75
CA LEU A 28 27.92 4.01 2.75
C LEU A 28 26.71 3.12 2.48
N LYS A 29 26.23 3.07 1.23
CA LYS A 29 25.11 2.19 0.83
C LYS A 29 25.44 0.72 1.09
N ASN A 30 26.66 0.29 0.78
CA ASN A 30 27.11 -1.07 1.06
C ASN A 30 27.14 -1.37 2.56
N ALA A 31 27.67 -0.45 3.37
CA ALA A 31 27.69 -0.60 4.82
C ALA A 31 26.26 -0.67 5.41
N ILE A 32 25.35 0.19 4.94
CA ILE A 32 23.94 0.18 5.33
C ILE A 32 23.29 -1.17 4.97
N ASN A 33 23.54 -1.68 3.76
CA ASN A 33 22.97 -2.94 3.30
C ASN A 33 23.49 -4.13 4.12
N ILE A 34 24.80 -4.15 4.44
CA ILE A 34 25.41 -5.20 5.27
C ILE A 34 24.80 -5.19 6.68
N GLU A 35 24.69 -4.03 7.31
CA GLU A 35 24.13 -3.94 8.67
C GLU A 35 22.63 -4.25 8.68
N ALA A 36 21.87 -3.77 7.69
CA ALA A 36 20.46 -4.09 7.53
C ALA A 36 20.26 -5.62 7.40
N LYS A 37 21.11 -6.28 6.59
CA LYS A 37 21.08 -7.74 6.44
C LYS A 37 21.38 -8.46 7.75
N LYS A 38 22.48 -8.11 8.44
CA LYS A 38 22.84 -8.70 9.74
C LYS A 38 21.79 -8.49 10.81
N ARG A 39 21.17 -7.31 10.83
CA ARG A 39 20.06 -7.00 11.75
C ARG A 39 18.85 -7.86 11.42
N GLY A 40 18.51 -8.01 10.14
CA GLY A 40 17.43 -8.87 9.69
C GLY A 40 17.66 -10.33 10.10
N GLU A 41 18.84 -10.88 9.86
CA GLU A 41 19.24 -12.25 10.28
C GLU A 41 19.05 -12.47 11.79
N ARG A 42 19.55 -11.54 12.61
CA ARG A 42 19.40 -11.62 14.08
C ARG A 42 17.95 -11.65 14.54
N ILE A 43 17.09 -10.87 13.86
CA ILE A 43 15.67 -10.81 14.22
C ILE A 43 14.94 -12.04 13.69
N ALA A 44 15.18 -12.45 12.45
CA ALA A 44 14.54 -13.62 11.83
C ALA A 44 14.89 -14.93 12.54
N GLN A 45 16.13 -15.07 13.02
CA GLN A 45 16.60 -16.24 13.77
C GLN A 45 16.24 -16.24 15.26
N ASN A 46 15.63 -15.17 15.76
CA ASN A 46 15.19 -15.09 17.14
C ASN A 46 14.06 -16.10 17.41
N PRO A 47 14.22 -17.06 18.35
CA PRO A 47 13.20 -18.08 18.62
C PRO A 47 11.84 -17.50 18.99
N VAL A 48 11.80 -16.38 19.73
CA VAL A 48 10.56 -15.70 20.10
C VAL A 48 9.86 -15.16 18.86
N MET A 49 10.62 -14.60 17.92
CA MET A 49 10.06 -14.09 16.68
C MET A 49 9.53 -15.22 15.79
N GLN A 50 10.24 -16.34 15.69
CA GLN A 50 9.76 -17.52 14.97
C GLN A 50 8.46 -18.06 15.58
N GLN A 51 8.36 -18.07 16.92
CA GLN A 51 7.11 -18.45 17.60
C GLN A 51 5.98 -17.47 17.27
N ILE A 52 6.24 -16.16 17.28
CA ILE A 52 5.25 -15.14 16.89
C ILE A 52 4.74 -15.40 15.48
N ILE A 53 5.64 -15.63 14.51
CA ILE A 53 5.24 -15.90 13.13
C ILE A 53 4.46 -17.20 12.99
N SER A 54 4.87 -18.28 13.70
CA SER A 54 4.15 -19.55 13.69
C SER A 54 2.70 -19.42 14.19
N VAL A 55 2.48 -18.63 15.24
CA VAL A 55 1.12 -18.33 15.74
C VAL A 55 0.30 -17.56 14.71
N LEU A 56 0.90 -16.58 14.05
CA LEU A 56 0.24 -15.81 13.00
C LEU A 56 -0.15 -16.69 11.81
N GLU A 57 0.78 -17.49 11.30
CA GLU A 57 0.54 -18.40 10.18
C GLU A 57 -0.56 -19.41 10.51
N LYS A 58 -0.55 -19.96 11.71
CA LYS A 58 -1.63 -20.84 12.20
C LYS A 58 -2.98 -20.09 12.24
N PHE A 59 -3.02 -18.85 12.73
CA PHE A 59 -4.24 -18.06 12.76
C PHE A 59 -4.79 -17.80 11.35
N ILE A 60 -3.93 -17.43 10.39
CA ILE A 60 -4.32 -17.20 8.99
C ILE A 60 -4.87 -18.50 8.38
N HIS A 61 -4.20 -19.63 8.62
CA HIS A 61 -4.61 -20.96 8.19
C HIS A 61 -5.99 -21.33 8.75
N ASP A 62 -6.15 -21.31 10.07
CA ASP A 62 -7.36 -21.77 10.77
C ASP A 62 -8.60 -20.91 10.41
N LYS A 63 -8.40 -19.63 10.21
CA LYS A 63 -9.44 -18.68 9.76
C LYS A 63 -9.66 -18.70 8.26
N HIS A 64 -8.80 -19.36 7.49
CA HIS A 64 -8.81 -19.35 6.03
C HIS A 64 -8.81 -17.93 5.44
N LEU A 65 -8.00 -17.05 6.00
CA LEU A 65 -7.85 -15.68 5.54
C LEU A 65 -7.01 -15.63 4.25
N VAL A 66 -7.14 -14.56 3.48
CA VAL A 66 -6.49 -14.45 2.18
C VAL A 66 -5.35 -13.45 2.23
N CYS A 67 -4.11 -13.93 2.14
CA CYS A 67 -2.93 -13.07 2.11
C CYS A 67 -2.84 -12.31 0.78
N TYR A 68 -2.38 -11.06 0.84
CA TYR A 68 -2.11 -10.21 -0.31
C TYR A 68 -0.78 -9.46 -0.14
N GLY A 69 -0.50 -8.48 -0.97
CA GLY A 69 0.71 -7.66 -0.84
C GLY A 69 2.01 -8.36 -1.25
N GLY A 70 3.11 -7.89 -0.67
CA GLY A 70 4.45 -8.35 -1.04
C GLY A 70 4.71 -9.80 -0.69
N THR A 71 4.37 -10.20 0.52
CA THR A 71 4.55 -11.58 1.01
C THR A 71 3.74 -12.57 0.18
N ALA A 72 2.50 -12.23 -0.20
CA ALA A 72 1.69 -13.09 -1.06
C ALA A 72 2.33 -13.27 -2.45
N ILE A 73 2.80 -12.19 -3.09
CA ILE A 73 3.49 -12.30 -4.38
C ILE A 73 4.73 -13.19 -4.25
N ASN A 74 5.56 -12.94 -3.23
CA ASN A 74 6.77 -13.70 -2.99
C ASN A 74 6.50 -15.20 -2.83
N ASN A 75 5.53 -15.54 -2.00
CA ASN A 75 5.27 -16.92 -1.62
C ASN A 75 4.63 -17.75 -2.75
N ILE A 76 3.90 -17.14 -3.68
CA ILE A 76 3.38 -17.86 -4.85
C ILE A 76 4.45 -18.07 -5.92
N LEU A 77 5.51 -17.25 -5.97
CA LEU A 77 6.60 -17.39 -6.92
C LEU A 77 7.44 -18.65 -6.65
N PRO A 78 8.10 -19.21 -7.70
CA PRO A 78 9.10 -20.25 -7.52
C PRO A 78 10.31 -19.69 -6.75
N PRO A 79 11.07 -20.51 -6.00
CA PRO A 79 12.17 -20.07 -5.14
C PRO A 79 13.20 -19.17 -5.83
N VAL A 80 13.51 -19.45 -7.10
CA VAL A 80 14.48 -18.69 -7.90
C VAL A 80 14.05 -17.24 -8.19
N ASP A 81 12.77 -16.95 -8.17
CA ASP A 81 12.20 -15.63 -8.45
C ASP A 81 11.65 -14.93 -7.19
N GLN A 82 11.79 -15.56 -6.00
CA GLN A 82 11.43 -14.95 -4.73
C GLN A 82 12.40 -13.81 -4.39
N PHE A 83 11.86 -12.73 -3.83
CA PHE A 83 12.60 -11.51 -3.52
C PHE A 83 12.66 -11.23 -2.01
N TYR A 84 11.98 -12.01 -1.18
CA TYR A 84 12.14 -12.05 0.27
C TYR A 84 12.80 -13.35 0.69
N ASN A 85 13.76 -13.26 1.60
CA ASN A 85 14.39 -14.40 2.22
C ASN A 85 13.92 -14.48 3.69
N ARG A 86 13.25 -15.57 4.06
CA ARG A 86 12.74 -15.79 5.42
C ARG A 86 13.84 -15.88 6.48
N ASP A 87 15.06 -16.26 6.09
CA ASP A 87 16.21 -16.34 7.00
C ASP A 87 16.79 -14.94 7.33
N LEU A 88 16.45 -13.93 6.51
CA LEU A 88 16.98 -12.58 6.60
C LEU A 88 15.96 -11.53 6.97
N GLU A 89 14.68 -11.81 6.75
CA GLU A 89 13.60 -10.83 6.91
C GLU A 89 12.37 -11.48 7.55
N ILE A 90 11.75 -10.78 8.49
CA ILE A 90 10.44 -11.16 9.00
C ILE A 90 9.40 -10.95 7.90
N PRO A 91 8.54 -11.95 7.61
CA PRO A 91 7.44 -11.75 6.67
C PRO A 91 6.48 -10.65 7.17
N ASP A 92 6.22 -9.66 6.34
CA ASP A 92 5.16 -8.67 6.57
C ASP A 92 3.85 -9.25 6.02
N TYR A 93 3.03 -9.78 6.90
CA TYR A 93 1.77 -10.41 6.52
C TYR A 93 0.65 -9.39 6.41
N ASP A 94 0.32 -9.05 5.15
CA ASP A 94 -0.92 -8.37 4.78
C ASP A 94 -1.99 -9.40 4.46
N PHE A 95 -3.15 -9.36 5.09
CA PHE A 95 -4.25 -10.26 4.73
C PHE A 95 -5.63 -9.63 4.83
N PHE A 96 -6.52 -10.11 3.97
CA PHE A 96 -7.91 -9.70 3.94
C PHE A 96 -8.75 -10.51 4.90
N SER A 97 -9.71 -9.83 5.52
CA SER A 97 -10.76 -10.44 6.32
C SER A 97 -12.10 -9.75 6.05
N PRO A 98 -13.22 -10.49 6.02
CA PRO A 98 -14.56 -9.89 6.03
C PRO A 98 -14.93 -9.29 7.39
N ASN A 99 -14.14 -9.57 8.45
CA ASN A 99 -14.35 -9.12 9.83
C ASN A 99 -13.04 -8.62 10.47
N ALA A 100 -12.26 -7.82 9.74
CA ALA A 100 -10.89 -7.46 10.08
C ALA A 100 -10.68 -6.93 11.51
N MET A 101 -11.59 -6.08 12.00
CA MET A 101 -11.50 -5.56 13.36
C MET A 101 -11.64 -6.65 14.43
N SER A 102 -12.57 -7.58 14.25
CA SER A 102 -12.79 -8.70 15.17
C SER A 102 -11.62 -9.69 15.13
N ASP A 103 -11.08 -9.94 13.93
CA ASP A 103 -9.94 -10.82 13.75
C ASP A 103 -8.67 -10.22 14.34
N ALA A 104 -8.48 -8.89 14.26
CA ALA A 104 -7.36 -8.22 14.92
C ALA A 104 -7.43 -8.34 16.46
N LYS A 105 -8.62 -8.18 17.05
CA LYS A 105 -8.83 -8.40 18.49
C LYS A 105 -8.56 -9.87 18.87
N ALA A 106 -9.11 -10.81 18.09
CA ALA A 106 -8.94 -12.24 18.34
C ALA A 106 -7.46 -12.68 18.25
N LEU A 107 -6.72 -12.17 17.26
CA LEU A 107 -5.29 -12.45 17.14
C LEU A 107 -4.50 -11.89 18.34
N ALA A 108 -4.82 -10.67 18.77
CA ALA A 108 -4.21 -10.08 19.96
C ALA A 108 -4.51 -10.93 21.23
N ASP A 109 -5.75 -11.39 21.41
CA ASP A 109 -6.11 -12.27 22.52
C ASP A 109 -5.33 -13.60 22.51
N ILE A 110 -5.11 -14.19 21.31
CA ILE A 110 -4.32 -15.43 21.17
C ILE A 110 -2.89 -15.21 21.66
N TYR A 111 -2.23 -14.14 21.23
CA TYR A 111 -0.87 -13.84 21.68
C TYR A 111 -0.80 -13.59 23.19
N PHE A 112 -1.71 -12.80 23.72
CA PHE A 112 -1.78 -12.52 25.14
C PHE A 112 -1.97 -13.81 25.98
N ASN A 113 -2.88 -14.69 25.54
CA ASN A 113 -3.14 -15.97 26.21
C ASN A 113 -1.95 -16.94 26.15
N GLN A 114 -1.06 -16.79 25.15
CA GLN A 114 0.19 -17.55 25.06
C GLN A 114 1.33 -16.94 25.89
N GLY A 115 1.08 -15.84 26.61
CA GLY A 115 2.04 -15.24 27.53
C GLY A 115 2.92 -14.15 26.90
N PHE A 116 2.65 -13.72 25.66
CA PHE A 116 3.38 -12.58 25.09
C PHE A 116 3.00 -11.27 25.78
N SER A 117 3.99 -10.40 25.98
CA SER A 117 3.80 -9.05 26.53
C SER A 117 3.58 -8.02 25.42
N ASP A 118 3.15 -6.82 25.82
CA ASP A 118 3.02 -5.66 24.93
C ASP A 118 2.24 -5.98 23.64
N VAL A 119 1.11 -6.68 23.81
CA VAL A 119 0.21 -7.05 22.71
C VAL A 119 -0.85 -5.98 22.53
N GLU A 120 -0.96 -5.44 21.32
CA GLU A 120 -1.95 -4.40 21.01
C GLU A 120 -2.51 -4.58 19.59
N ALA A 121 -3.83 -4.37 19.42
CA ALA A 121 -4.45 -4.20 18.11
C ALA A 121 -4.93 -2.74 17.94
N LYS A 122 -4.55 -2.10 16.84
CA LYS A 122 -4.86 -0.69 16.54
C LYS A 122 -5.48 -0.51 15.18
N ALA A 123 -6.33 0.53 15.03
CA ALA A 123 -6.73 0.99 13.71
C ALA A 123 -5.54 1.60 12.97
N GLY A 124 -5.27 1.14 11.75
CA GLY A 124 -4.26 1.68 10.85
C GLY A 124 -4.54 3.11 10.39
N VAL A 125 -3.69 3.65 9.53
CA VAL A 125 -3.88 4.98 8.92
C VAL A 125 -5.11 4.97 8.01
N HIS A 126 -5.24 3.94 7.17
CA HIS A 126 -6.38 3.76 6.29
C HIS A 126 -7.58 3.17 7.02
N TYR A 127 -8.77 3.65 6.70
CA TYR A 127 -10.01 3.09 7.23
C TYR A 127 -10.13 1.61 6.85
N GLY A 128 -10.57 0.79 7.81
CA GLY A 128 -10.74 -0.65 7.58
C GLY A 128 -9.46 -1.49 7.67
N THR A 129 -8.29 -0.90 7.91
CA THR A 129 -7.04 -1.64 8.18
C THR A 129 -6.73 -1.61 9.67
N TYR A 130 -6.41 -2.77 10.23
CA TYR A 130 -6.05 -2.94 11.64
C TYR A 130 -4.70 -3.61 11.74
N LYS A 131 -3.85 -3.07 12.62
CA LYS A 131 -2.49 -3.54 12.85
C LYS A 131 -2.42 -4.27 14.18
N VAL A 132 -1.71 -5.39 14.19
CA VAL A 132 -1.44 -6.14 15.42
C VAL A 132 0.04 -6.06 15.75
N PHE A 133 0.33 -5.75 17.00
CA PHE A 133 1.68 -5.61 17.54
C PHE A 133 1.90 -6.62 18.65
N VAL A 134 3.09 -7.22 18.70
CA VAL A 134 3.56 -8.10 19.75
C VAL A 134 4.99 -7.71 20.09
N ASN A 135 5.31 -7.52 21.37
CA ASN A 135 6.63 -7.06 21.82
C ASN A 135 7.09 -5.80 21.03
N PHE A 136 6.18 -4.87 20.75
CA PHE A 136 6.39 -3.65 19.95
C PHE A 136 6.65 -3.87 18.45
N PHE A 137 6.74 -5.11 17.96
CA PHE A 137 6.85 -5.39 16.54
C PHE A 137 5.47 -5.43 15.89
N GLN A 138 5.31 -4.73 14.77
CA GLN A 138 4.15 -4.91 13.92
C GLN A 138 4.27 -6.24 13.21
N ILE A 139 3.30 -7.13 13.39
CA ILE A 139 3.36 -8.49 12.87
C ILE A 139 2.32 -8.77 11.78
N ALA A 140 1.24 -7.98 11.74
CA ALA A 140 0.16 -8.20 10.78
C ALA A 140 -0.58 -6.90 10.46
N ASP A 141 -0.96 -6.77 9.18
CA ASP A 141 -1.93 -5.79 8.67
C ASP A 141 -3.18 -6.53 8.20
N ILE A 142 -4.30 -6.31 8.89
CA ILE A 142 -5.57 -6.96 8.59
C ILE A 142 -6.50 -5.94 7.94
N THR A 143 -6.83 -6.17 6.66
CA THR A 143 -7.66 -5.23 5.89
C THR A 143 -9.05 -5.79 5.67
N GLN A 144 -10.05 -4.96 6.01
CA GLN A 144 -11.46 -5.25 5.78
C GLN A 144 -11.75 -5.35 4.29
N LEU A 145 -12.34 -6.46 3.87
CA LEU A 145 -12.78 -6.66 2.51
C LEU A 145 -14.28 -6.96 2.45
N ASP A 146 -14.95 -6.50 1.38
CA ASP A 146 -16.34 -6.88 1.11
C ASP A 146 -16.49 -8.40 1.08
N SER A 147 -17.53 -8.93 1.74
CA SER A 147 -17.69 -10.38 1.94
C SER A 147 -17.84 -11.16 0.62
N LYS A 148 -18.49 -10.56 -0.40
CA LYS A 148 -18.65 -11.22 -1.71
C LYS A 148 -17.32 -11.23 -2.47
N LEU A 149 -16.58 -10.12 -2.43
CA LEU A 149 -15.25 -10.05 -3.03
C LEU A 149 -14.28 -10.99 -2.30
N PHE A 150 -14.30 -11.03 -0.97
CA PHE A 150 -13.50 -11.97 -0.17
C PHE A 150 -13.77 -13.43 -0.56
N SER A 151 -15.05 -13.82 -0.65
CA SER A 151 -15.44 -15.19 -1.05
C SER A 151 -14.97 -15.52 -2.47
N SER A 152 -15.06 -14.56 -3.39
CA SER A 152 -14.54 -14.70 -4.76
C SER A 152 -13.03 -14.90 -4.78
N LEU A 153 -12.28 -14.12 -4.00
CA LEU A 153 -10.82 -14.27 -3.90
C LEU A 153 -10.43 -15.61 -3.27
N LYS A 154 -11.09 -15.99 -2.17
CA LYS A 154 -10.83 -17.26 -1.47
C LYS A 154 -11.06 -18.46 -2.39
N LYS A 155 -12.14 -18.46 -3.17
CA LYS A 155 -12.46 -19.53 -4.14
C LYS A 155 -11.36 -19.72 -5.19
N ASN A 156 -10.69 -18.64 -5.59
CA ASN A 156 -9.67 -18.63 -6.64
C ASN A 156 -8.24 -18.50 -6.08
N ALA A 157 -8.06 -18.60 -4.77
CA ALA A 157 -6.77 -18.44 -4.11
C ALA A 157 -5.79 -19.56 -4.49
N ILE A 158 -4.51 -19.22 -4.50
CA ILE A 158 -3.43 -20.23 -4.52
C ILE A 158 -3.21 -20.66 -3.07
N ILE A 159 -3.25 -21.96 -2.82
CA ILE A 159 -3.00 -22.51 -1.49
C ILE A 159 -1.57 -23.08 -1.45
N LYS A 160 -0.75 -22.59 -0.54
CA LYS A 160 0.58 -23.15 -0.22
C LYS A 160 0.70 -23.29 1.31
N GLU A 161 1.14 -24.43 1.77
CA GLU A 161 1.28 -24.74 3.20
C GLU A 161 0.00 -24.45 4.01
N GLY A 162 -1.17 -24.67 3.39
CA GLY A 162 -2.49 -24.40 3.97
C GLY A 162 -2.92 -22.93 4.00
N ILE A 163 -2.05 -21.99 3.66
CA ILE A 163 -2.35 -20.55 3.60
C ILE A 163 -2.89 -20.19 2.21
N HIS A 164 -3.97 -19.40 2.21
CA HIS A 164 -4.59 -18.89 0.99
C HIS A 164 -3.92 -17.59 0.56
N TYR A 165 -3.37 -17.55 -0.64
CA TYR A 165 -2.78 -16.36 -1.26
C TYR A 165 -3.70 -15.84 -2.37
N SER A 166 -3.86 -14.53 -2.43
CA SER A 166 -4.67 -13.87 -3.46
C SER A 166 -4.30 -14.34 -4.86
N PRO A 167 -5.29 -14.52 -5.75
CA PRO A 167 -5.04 -15.00 -7.11
C PRO A 167 -4.07 -14.06 -7.86
N PRO A 168 -3.21 -14.57 -8.75
CA PRO A 168 -2.24 -13.77 -9.50
C PRO A 168 -2.86 -12.57 -10.22
N ASN A 169 -4.06 -12.72 -10.78
CA ASN A 169 -4.75 -11.64 -11.47
C ASN A 169 -5.23 -10.54 -10.52
N PHE A 170 -5.60 -10.87 -9.28
CA PHE A 170 -5.95 -9.86 -8.29
C PHE A 170 -4.70 -9.11 -7.78
N LEU A 171 -3.60 -9.83 -7.52
CA LEU A 171 -2.31 -9.22 -7.18
C LEU A 171 -1.82 -8.30 -8.31
N ARG A 172 -1.98 -8.74 -9.56
CA ARG A 172 -1.68 -7.94 -10.76
C ARG A 172 -2.56 -6.69 -10.84
N MET A 173 -3.85 -6.83 -10.54
CA MET A 173 -4.80 -5.71 -10.48
C MET A 173 -4.30 -4.61 -9.52
N ALA A 174 -3.90 -4.99 -8.31
CA ALA A 174 -3.41 -4.03 -7.31
C ALA A 174 -2.14 -3.30 -7.77
N MET A 175 -1.22 -4.01 -8.45
CA MET A 175 0.00 -3.42 -9.00
C MET A 175 -0.30 -2.47 -10.18
N TYR A 176 -1.19 -2.82 -11.09
CA TYR A 176 -1.63 -1.93 -12.15
C TYR A 176 -2.35 -0.69 -11.61
N LEU A 177 -3.17 -0.89 -10.56
CA LEU A 177 -3.85 0.22 -9.89
C LEU A 177 -2.85 1.21 -9.29
N GLU A 178 -1.77 0.73 -8.66
CA GLU A 178 -0.72 1.59 -8.11
C GLU A 178 0.05 2.32 -9.22
N LEU A 179 0.46 1.64 -10.30
CA LEU A 179 1.15 2.23 -11.43
C LEU A 179 0.30 3.22 -12.25
N SER A 180 -1.03 3.16 -12.13
CA SER A 180 -1.97 4.06 -12.80
C SER A 180 -2.32 5.32 -12.02
N ARG A 181 -1.74 5.53 -10.82
CA ARG A 181 -2.06 6.65 -9.92
C ARG A 181 -0.87 7.60 -9.75
N PRO A 182 -0.63 8.53 -10.67
CA PRO A 182 0.54 9.42 -10.61
C PRO A 182 0.52 10.42 -9.44
N SER A 183 -0.64 10.67 -8.85
CA SER A 183 -0.77 11.47 -7.62
C SER A 183 -0.72 10.63 -6.34
N GLY A 184 -0.44 9.33 -6.44
CA GLY A 184 -0.21 8.43 -5.32
C GLY A 184 1.26 8.40 -4.90
N ASP A 185 1.68 7.32 -4.23
CA ASP A 185 3.08 7.12 -3.84
C ASP A 185 3.91 6.58 -5.02
N ILE A 186 4.46 7.49 -5.81
CA ILE A 186 5.27 7.17 -6.98
C ILE A 186 6.64 6.57 -6.60
N THR A 187 7.11 6.74 -5.37
CA THR A 187 8.40 6.19 -4.91
C THR A 187 8.41 4.66 -4.95
N ARG A 188 7.24 4.05 -4.90
CA ARG A 188 7.06 2.60 -4.96
C ARG A 188 6.99 2.03 -6.38
N TRP A 189 6.83 2.86 -7.42
CA TRP A 189 6.58 2.40 -8.78
C TRP A 189 7.65 1.46 -9.33
N GLU A 190 8.92 1.72 -9.05
CA GLU A 190 10.01 0.83 -9.48
C GLU A 190 9.87 -0.56 -8.84
N LYS A 191 9.65 -0.62 -7.53
CA LYS A 191 9.44 -1.85 -6.77
C LYS A 191 8.22 -2.62 -7.29
N VAL A 192 7.11 -1.90 -7.53
CA VAL A 192 5.86 -2.48 -8.04
C VAL A 192 6.03 -3.03 -9.44
N LEU A 193 6.72 -2.31 -10.33
CA LEU A 193 6.99 -2.76 -11.69
C LEU A 193 7.88 -4.02 -11.72
N LYS A 194 8.92 -4.08 -10.88
CA LYS A 194 9.77 -5.27 -10.74
C LYS A 194 8.95 -6.49 -10.33
N ARG A 195 8.08 -6.35 -9.32
CA ARG A 195 7.18 -7.42 -8.86
C ARG A 195 6.15 -7.82 -9.92
N LEU A 196 5.57 -6.86 -10.63
CA LEU A 196 4.64 -7.12 -11.74
C LEU A 196 5.31 -7.94 -12.86
N ASN A 197 6.58 -7.63 -13.19
CA ASN A 197 7.33 -8.37 -14.19
C ASN A 197 7.59 -9.82 -13.75
N LEU A 198 7.95 -10.06 -12.49
CA LEU A 198 8.13 -11.40 -11.92
C LEU A 198 6.81 -12.19 -11.95
N LEU A 199 5.70 -11.54 -11.57
CA LEU A 199 4.38 -12.17 -11.60
C LEU A 199 3.95 -12.50 -13.04
N ASN A 200 4.20 -11.62 -14.01
CA ASN A 200 3.88 -11.85 -15.42
C ASN A 200 4.72 -12.98 -16.04
N LYS A 201 5.98 -13.12 -15.60
CA LYS A 201 6.88 -14.20 -16.03
C LYS A 201 6.36 -15.57 -15.58
N ASN A 202 5.97 -15.70 -14.30
CA ASN A 202 5.61 -16.98 -13.70
C ASN A 202 4.12 -17.33 -13.84
N TYR A 203 3.27 -16.33 -13.94
CA TYR A 203 1.82 -16.46 -14.12
C TYR A 203 1.39 -15.66 -15.35
N PRO A 204 1.65 -16.15 -16.57
CA PRO A 204 1.27 -15.43 -17.79
C PRO A 204 -0.21 -15.09 -17.83
N LEU A 205 -0.54 -13.87 -18.26
CA LEU A 205 -1.92 -13.46 -18.49
C LEU A 205 -2.41 -14.10 -19.79
N LYS A 206 -3.14 -15.20 -19.68
CA LYS A 206 -3.72 -15.94 -20.81
C LYS A 206 -5.20 -16.16 -20.58
N ALA A 207 -5.97 -16.00 -21.63
CA ALA A 207 -7.35 -16.42 -21.69
C ALA A 207 -7.46 -17.71 -22.52
N GLU A 208 -8.20 -18.70 -22.03
CA GLU A 208 -8.27 -19.99 -22.69
C GLU A 208 -9.05 -19.97 -24.02
N LYS A 209 -10.06 -19.08 -24.11
CA LYS A 209 -11.03 -19.08 -25.22
C LYS A 209 -11.40 -17.64 -25.61
N CYS A 210 -10.60 -17.04 -26.51
CA CYS A 210 -10.91 -15.73 -27.09
C CYS A 210 -11.40 -15.89 -28.53
N TYR A 211 -12.67 -16.25 -28.69
CA TYR A 211 -13.32 -16.34 -30.00
C TYR A 211 -14.01 -15.02 -30.37
N PRO A 212 -14.33 -14.76 -31.65
CA PRO A 212 -15.08 -13.59 -32.06
C PRO A 212 -16.38 -13.40 -31.27
N GLU A 213 -17.07 -14.49 -30.97
CA GLU A 213 -18.33 -14.53 -30.23
C GLU A 213 -18.16 -14.03 -28.78
N THR A 214 -16.99 -14.22 -28.19
CA THR A 214 -16.65 -13.73 -26.84
C THR A 214 -16.74 -12.21 -26.75
N PHE A 215 -16.45 -11.51 -27.84
CA PHE A 215 -16.45 -10.04 -27.89
C PHE A 215 -17.76 -9.46 -28.42
N ARG A 216 -18.57 -10.27 -29.08
CA ARG A 216 -19.89 -9.85 -29.51
C ARG A 216 -20.76 -9.64 -28.30
N HIS A 217 -21.01 -8.41 -27.97
CA HIS A 217 -22.07 -8.11 -27.02
C HIS A 217 -23.43 -8.46 -27.67
N SER A 218 -24.41 -8.80 -26.85
CA SER A 218 -25.75 -9.15 -27.33
C SER A 218 -26.45 -8.11 -28.20
N LEU A 219 -25.91 -6.88 -28.30
CA LEU A 219 -26.34 -5.81 -29.19
C LEU A 219 -26.34 -6.21 -30.66
N SER A 220 -25.33 -6.95 -31.12
CA SER A 220 -25.24 -7.32 -32.54
C SER A 220 -25.98 -8.62 -32.90
N ALA A 221 -26.24 -9.48 -31.91
CA ALA A 221 -26.73 -10.82 -32.17
C ALA A 221 -28.26 -10.97 -32.17
N ARG A 222 -29.04 -10.11 -31.54
CA ARG A 222 -30.50 -10.29 -31.36
C ARG A 222 -31.41 -9.27 -32.00
N SER A 223 -30.94 -8.07 -32.34
CA SER A 223 -31.79 -7.06 -32.98
C SER A 223 -31.43 -6.90 -34.46
N LYS A 224 -32.02 -7.76 -35.32
CA LYS A 224 -31.92 -7.66 -36.77
C LYS A 224 -32.83 -6.59 -37.37
N THR A 225 -33.42 -5.69 -36.58
CA THR A 225 -34.29 -4.65 -37.10
C THR A 225 -33.45 -3.51 -37.68
N LYS A 226 -33.75 -3.09 -38.91
CA LYS A 226 -33.12 -1.93 -39.58
C LYS A 226 -33.14 -0.66 -38.69
N GLN A 227 -34.19 -0.48 -37.90
CA GLN A 227 -34.38 0.64 -37.00
C GLN A 227 -33.31 0.73 -35.90
N PHE A 228 -32.78 -0.40 -35.42
CA PHE A 228 -31.71 -0.42 -34.43
C PHE A 228 -30.35 0.02 -35.01
N TYR A 229 -30.06 -0.33 -36.25
CA TYR A 229 -28.81 0.10 -36.90
C TYR A 229 -28.74 1.62 -37.08
N TYR A 230 -29.84 2.27 -37.47
CA TYR A 230 -29.91 3.74 -37.56
C TYR A 230 -29.76 4.42 -36.20
N GLN A 231 -30.29 3.85 -35.12
CA GLN A 231 -30.15 4.37 -33.78
C GLN A 231 -28.75 4.18 -33.19
N LYS A 232 -28.00 3.16 -33.64
CA LYS A 232 -26.64 2.87 -33.14
C LYS A 232 -25.68 4.03 -33.38
N ASP A 233 -25.65 4.56 -34.59
CA ASP A 233 -24.76 5.66 -34.96
C ASP A 233 -25.15 6.96 -34.22
N LEU A 234 -26.45 7.19 -34.06
CA LEU A 234 -26.97 8.29 -33.29
C LEU A 234 -26.55 8.19 -31.81
N ILE A 235 -26.78 7.02 -31.19
CA ILE A 235 -26.39 6.75 -29.80
C ILE A 235 -24.88 7.00 -29.60
N GLN A 236 -24.05 6.48 -30.53
CA GLN A 236 -22.61 6.68 -30.45
C GLN A 236 -22.23 8.15 -30.58
N THR A 237 -22.84 8.89 -31.49
CA THR A 237 -22.58 10.30 -31.71
C THR A 237 -22.94 11.13 -30.48
N VAL A 238 -24.13 10.93 -29.92
CA VAL A 238 -24.58 11.62 -28.72
C VAL A 238 -23.63 11.39 -27.54
N ILE A 239 -23.27 10.12 -27.28
CA ILE A 239 -22.39 9.80 -26.16
C ILE A 239 -20.98 10.38 -26.38
N LYS A 240 -20.42 10.27 -27.60
CA LYS A 240 -19.09 10.82 -27.91
C LYS A 240 -19.04 12.34 -27.73
N ASN A 241 -20.08 13.06 -28.16
CA ASN A 241 -20.17 14.51 -27.98
C ASN A 241 -20.16 14.89 -26.50
N ILE A 242 -21.00 14.25 -25.67
CA ILE A 242 -21.05 14.50 -24.22
C ILE A 242 -19.68 14.20 -23.57
N VAL A 243 -19.03 13.09 -23.92
CA VAL A 243 -17.72 12.72 -23.35
C VAL A 243 -16.65 13.73 -23.76
N SER A 244 -16.68 14.23 -24.99
CA SER A 244 -15.78 15.27 -25.49
C SER A 244 -15.99 16.59 -24.77
N ASP A 245 -17.25 17.06 -24.70
CA ASP A 245 -17.62 18.36 -24.13
C ASP A 245 -17.32 18.45 -22.64
N GLU A 246 -17.64 17.39 -21.90
CA GLU A 246 -17.36 17.29 -20.45
C GLU A 246 -15.93 16.85 -20.15
N LYS A 247 -15.12 16.62 -21.18
CA LYS A 247 -13.72 16.19 -21.05
C LYS A 247 -13.58 14.94 -20.15
N LEU A 248 -14.46 13.97 -20.33
CA LEU A 248 -14.48 12.71 -19.60
C LEU A 248 -13.42 11.73 -20.14
N VAL A 249 -13.22 10.60 -19.46
CA VAL A 249 -12.19 9.62 -19.82
C VAL A 249 -12.83 8.27 -20.17
N TYR A 250 -12.53 7.74 -21.34
CA TYR A 250 -12.90 6.37 -21.72
C TYR A 250 -12.01 5.33 -21.05
N ILE A 251 -12.61 4.29 -20.45
CA ILE A 251 -11.87 3.23 -19.73
C ILE A 251 -12.18 1.81 -20.23
N GLY A 252 -13.22 1.61 -21.01
CA GLY A 252 -13.70 0.26 -21.34
C GLY A 252 -13.86 0.02 -22.84
N GLY A 253 -15.07 -0.36 -23.24
CA GLY A 253 -15.36 -0.82 -24.58
C GLY A 253 -14.82 0.06 -25.69
N TYR A 254 -15.17 1.35 -25.71
CA TYR A 254 -14.67 2.28 -26.72
C TYR A 254 -13.15 2.50 -26.65
N ALA A 255 -12.56 2.54 -25.45
CA ALA A 255 -11.11 2.63 -25.31
C ALA A 255 -10.39 1.43 -25.94
N ASN A 256 -10.94 0.21 -25.81
CA ASN A 256 -10.39 -0.98 -26.48
C ASN A 256 -10.39 -0.85 -28.01
N VAL A 257 -11.45 -0.27 -28.59
CA VAL A 257 -11.49 -0.01 -30.04
C VAL A 257 -10.35 0.92 -30.47
N LEU A 258 -10.07 1.95 -29.66
CA LEU A 258 -8.97 2.88 -29.93
C LEU A 258 -7.60 2.17 -29.81
N TYR A 259 -7.42 1.27 -28.89
CA TYR A 259 -6.21 0.45 -28.75
C TYR A 259 -6.10 -0.65 -29.80
N ALA A 260 -7.21 -1.16 -30.36
CA ALA A 260 -7.24 -2.23 -31.34
C ALA A 260 -6.42 -1.93 -32.61
N ARG A 261 -6.21 -0.64 -32.95
CA ARG A 261 -5.36 -0.20 -34.07
C ARG A 261 -3.92 -0.72 -34.01
N TYR A 262 -3.45 -1.12 -32.82
CA TYR A 262 -2.09 -1.63 -32.60
C TYR A 262 -2.01 -3.18 -32.63
N LEU A 263 -3.12 -3.85 -32.89
CA LEU A 263 -3.21 -5.28 -33.06
C LEU A 263 -3.08 -5.67 -34.55
N LYS A 264 -2.84 -6.95 -34.82
CA LYS A 264 -2.90 -7.53 -36.16
C LYS A 264 -4.35 -7.52 -36.69
N ASN A 265 -4.51 -7.47 -38.01
CA ASN A 265 -5.83 -7.36 -38.65
C ASN A 265 -6.86 -8.38 -38.14
N ARG A 266 -6.48 -9.64 -37.96
CA ARG A 266 -7.38 -10.69 -37.47
C ARG A 266 -7.86 -10.44 -36.03
N GLU A 267 -6.97 -10.01 -35.14
CA GLU A 267 -7.29 -9.69 -33.74
C GLU A 267 -8.07 -8.35 -33.64
N LYS A 268 -7.79 -7.41 -34.54
CA LYS A 268 -8.47 -6.11 -34.63
C LYS A 268 -9.96 -6.27 -34.89
N LEU A 269 -10.36 -7.21 -35.79
CA LEU A 269 -11.77 -7.44 -36.15
C LEU A 269 -12.64 -7.80 -34.94
N TYR A 270 -12.08 -8.44 -33.91
CA TYR A 270 -12.81 -8.82 -32.71
C TYR A 270 -13.20 -7.63 -31.82
N LEU A 271 -12.44 -6.53 -31.89
CA LEU A 271 -12.62 -5.34 -31.06
C LEU A 271 -13.27 -4.15 -31.82
N THR A 272 -13.58 -4.30 -33.10
CA THR A 272 -14.11 -3.21 -33.94
C THR A 272 -15.60 -2.95 -33.72
N GLU A 273 -16.37 -3.92 -33.25
CA GLU A 273 -17.74 -3.69 -32.83
C GLU A 273 -17.75 -3.03 -31.46
N ILE A 274 -18.16 -1.76 -31.40
CA ILE A 274 -18.23 -1.01 -30.14
C ILE A 274 -19.47 -1.46 -29.39
N PRO A 275 -19.34 -2.19 -28.28
CA PRO A 275 -20.52 -2.67 -27.57
C PRO A 275 -21.10 -1.59 -26.66
N GLU A 276 -20.30 -1.04 -25.78
CA GLU A 276 -20.72 -0.05 -24.78
C GLU A 276 -19.60 0.98 -24.52
N PHE A 277 -19.98 2.10 -23.89
CA PHE A 277 -19.06 3.12 -23.43
C PHE A 277 -18.87 3.00 -21.92
N ASP A 278 -17.66 2.73 -21.48
CA ASP A 278 -17.30 2.84 -20.07
C ASP A 278 -16.54 4.15 -19.86
N ILE A 279 -17.03 4.97 -18.94
CA ILE A 279 -16.64 6.38 -18.82
C ILE A 279 -16.34 6.70 -17.35
N LEU A 280 -15.23 7.40 -17.09
CA LEU A 280 -14.98 8.03 -15.81
C LEU A 280 -15.57 9.44 -15.78
N SER A 281 -16.38 9.74 -14.76
CA SER A 281 -16.86 11.07 -14.46
C SER A 281 -16.74 11.36 -12.97
N THR A 282 -16.33 12.57 -12.59
CA THR A 282 -16.29 13.02 -11.20
C THR A 282 -17.70 13.24 -10.62
N THR A 283 -18.70 13.41 -11.50
CA THR A 283 -20.12 13.55 -11.19
C THR A 283 -20.96 12.54 -11.98
N PRO A 284 -20.80 11.23 -11.74
CA PRO A 284 -21.34 10.19 -12.61
C PRO A 284 -22.87 10.18 -12.67
N ASP A 285 -23.56 10.58 -11.60
CA ASP A 285 -25.00 10.74 -11.55
C ASP A 285 -25.51 11.80 -12.54
N LYS A 286 -24.86 12.97 -12.58
CA LYS A 286 -25.20 14.06 -13.50
C LYS A 286 -24.90 13.68 -14.95
N THR A 287 -23.71 13.13 -15.18
CA THR A 287 -23.30 12.68 -16.52
C THR A 287 -24.26 11.59 -17.05
N ALA A 288 -24.63 10.62 -16.23
CA ALA A 288 -25.55 9.55 -16.64
C ALA A 288 -26.96 10.06 -16.96
N LYS A 289 -27.48 10.99 -16.16
CA LYS A 289 -28.77 11.67 -16.45
C LYS A 289 -28.69 12.45 -17.75
N LYS A 290 -27.64 13.23 -17.95
CA LYS A 290 -27.44 14.01 -19.19
C LYS A 290 -27.38 13.10 -20.42
N ILE A 291 -26.66 11.97 -20.36
CA ILE A 291 -26.64 10.99 -21.45
C ILE A 291 -28.06 10.48 -21.77
N LYS A 292 -28.82 10.11 -20.74
CA LYS A 292 -30.20 9.66 -20.91
C LYS A 292 -31.05 10.73 -21.57
N GLU A 293 -31.08 11.95 -21.04
CA GLU A 293 -31.87 13.08 -21.53
C GLU A 293 -31.52 13.47 -22.98
N GLU A 294 -30.22 13.47 -23.32
CA GLU A 294 -29.79 13.79 -24.68
C GLU A 294 -30.17 12.67 -25.68
N LEU A 295 -30.09 11.40 -25.28
CA LEU A 295 -30.57 10.30 -26.12
C LEU A 295 -32.07 10.41 -26.38
N GLU A 296 -32.88 10.66 -25.34
CA GLU A 296 -34.34 10.86 -25.44
C GLU A 296 -34.70 12.09 -26.32
N ARG A 297 -33.98 13.23 -26.14
CA ARG A 297 -34.13 14.44 -26.95
C ARG A 297 -33.86 14.22 -28.43
N ASN A 298 -32.91 13.34 -28.73
CA ASN A 298 -32.59 12.96 -30.10
C ASN A 298 -33.47 11.80 -30.65
N GLY A 299 -34.58 11.48 -29.98
CA GLY A 299 -35.56 10.51 -30.46
C GLY A 299 -35.22 9.05 -30.20
N VAL A 300 -34.23 8.73 -29.32
CA VAL A 300 -33.95 7.36 -28.90
C VAL A 300 -35.02 6.93 -27.90
N LEU A 301 -35.75 5.87 -28.22
CA LEU A 301 -36.83 5.35 -27.39
C LEU A 301 -36.31 4.31 -26.37
N ASN A 302 -37.09 4.11 -25.29
CA ASN A 302 -36.83 3.10 -24.26
C ASN A 302 -35.46 3.25 -23.58
N VAL A 303 -35.03 4.48 -23.30
CA VAL A 303 -33.81 4.75 -22.56
C VAL A 303 -34.05 4.60 -21.07
N SER A 304 -33.29 3.75 -20.42
CA SER A 304 -33.38 3.51 -18.97
C SER A 304 -32.04 3.83 -18.29
N LEU A 305 -32.13 4.23 -17.02
CA LEU A 305 -30.98 4.54 -16.16
C LEU A 305 -31.10 3.71 -14.88
N GLU A 306 -30.07 2.92 -14.60
CA GLU A 306 -30.01 2.06 -13.43
C GLU A 306 -28.75 2.35 -12.60
N THR A 307 -28.93 2.41 -11.28
CA THR A 307 -27.81 2.57 -10.34
C THR A 307 -27.26 1.20 -9.95
N LYS A 308 -25.95 1.00 -10.13
CA LYS A 308 -25.24 -0.22 -9.76
C LYS A 308 -24.48 -0.02 -8.45
N PRO A 309 -24.51 -1.02 -7.54
CA PRO A 309 -23.91 -0.89 -6.22
C PRO A 309 -22.38 -0.88 -6.26
N SER A 310 -21.79 -0.17 -5.30
CA SER A 310 -20.34 -0.11 -5.09
C SER A 310 -19.76 -1.43 -4.57
N ILE A 311 -18.44 -1.54 -4.67
CA ILE A 311 -17.60 -2.45 -3.87
C ILE A 311 -16.67 -1.53 -3.07
N PRO A 312 -16.82 -1.44 -1.74
CA PRO A 312 -16.03 -0.52 -0.93
C PRO A 312 -14.54 -0.61 -1.26
N GLU A 313 -13.85 0.53 -1.30
CA GLU A 313 -12.42 0.71 -1.60
C GLU A 313 -11.99 0.36 -3.04
N TYR A 314 -12.79 -0.38 -3.82
CA TYR A 314 -12.42 -0.87 -5.16
C TYR A 314 -13.25 -0.30 -6.30
N LEU A 315 -14.56 -0.18 -6.13
CA LEU A 315 -15.48 0.29 -7.17
C LEU A 315 -16.55 1.18 -6.57
N SER A 316 -16.66 2.39 -7.07
CA SER A 316 -17.73 3.31 -6.67
C SER A 316 -19.11 2.85 -7.14
N THR A 317 -20.17 3.39 -6.54
CA THR A 317 -21.49 3.36 -7.16
C THR A 317 -21.39 3.93 -8.56
N HIS A 318 -21.97 3.25 -9.53
CA HIS A 318 -21.91 3.61 -10.94
C HIS A 318 -23.27 3.47 -11.60
N TYR A 319 -23.38 3.96 -12.81
CA TYR A 319 -24.64 4.11 -13.50
C TYR A 319 -24.60 3.39 -14.84
N GLN A 320 -25.61 2.57 -15.10
CA GLN A 320 -25.83 1.91 -16.38
C GLN A 320 -26.92 2.64 -17.14
N ILE A 321 -26.65 3.02 -18.37
CA ILE A 321 -27.63 3.54 -19.33
C ILE A 321 -27.90 2.44 -20.34
N SER A 322 -29.18 2.13 -20.54
CA SER A 322 -29.59 1.09 -21.49
C SER A 322 -30.64 1.63 -22.46
N VAL A 323 -30.65 1.08 -23.68
CA VAL A 323 -31.68 1.29 -24.69
C VAL A 323 -32.39 -0.03 -24.90
N GLY A 324 -33.65 -0.12 -24.52
CA GLY A 324 -34.32 -1.41 -24.39
C GLY A 324 -33.64 -2.30 -23.36
N SER A 325 -33.33 -3.54 -23.71
CA SER A 325 -32.61 -4.50 -22.84
C SER A 325 -31.07 -4.34 -22.86
N GLN A 326 -30.56 -3.36 -23.57
CA GLN A 326 -29.16 -3.27 -23.96
C GLN A 326 -28.44 -2.13 -23.26
N ALA A 327 -27.40 -2.45 -22.49
CA ALA A 327 -26.52 -1.46 -21.94
C ALA A 327 -25.72 -0.76 -23.06
N VAL A 328 -25.78 0.57 -23.11
CA VAL A 328 -25.04 1.40 -24.06
C VAL A 328 -23.92 2.19 -23.40
N ALA A 329 -24.04 2.51 -22.10
CA ALA A 329 -22.99 3.17 -21.36
C ALA A 329 -22.97 2.77 -19.88
N TYR A 330 -21.76 2.77 -19.29
CA TYR A 330 -21.52 2.74 -17.86
C TYR A 330 -20.73 3.96 -17.44
N VAL A 331 -21.17 4.65 -16.39
CA VAL A 331 -20.51 5.85 -15.89
C VAL A 331 -20.02 5.60 -14.47
N TYR A 332 -18.72 5.63 -14.28
CA TYR A 332 -18.04 5.32 -13.03
C TYR A 332 -17.48 6.58 -12.38
N LYS A 333 -17.53 6.66 -11.06
CA LYS A 333 -16.80 7.67 -10.30
C LYS A 333 -15.38 7.18 -10.03
N PRO A 334 -14.32 7.94 -10.40
CA PRO A 334 -12.96 7.58 -10.07
C PRO A 334 -12.73 7.64 -8.54
N LEU A 335 -12.18 6.58 -7.95
CA LEU A 335 -11.82 6.55 -6.52
C LEU A 335 -10.44 7.15 -6.25
N ALA A 336 -9.66 7.39 -7.31
CA ALA A 336 -8.34 7.99 -7.26
C ALA A 336 -8.11 8.86 -8.51
N CYS A 337 -6.94 9.48 -8.63
CA CYS A 337 -6.52 10.13 -9.86
C CYS A 337 -5.94 9.08 -10.82
N HIS A 338 -6.75 8.59 -11.76
CA HIS A 338 -6.38 7.55 -12.73
C HIS A 338 -5.73 8.13 -13.97
N SER A 339 -4.60 7.57 -14.38
CA SER A 339 -3.83 8.05 -15.53
C SER A 339 -4.55 7.83 -16.87
N TYR A 340 -4.45 8.84 -17.74
CA TYR A 340 -4.97 8.80 -19.09
C TYR A 340 -4.01 9.47 -20.08
N ASN A 341 -4.22 9.23 -21.35
CA ASN A 341 -3.58 9.93 -22.47
C ASN A 341 -4.64 10.58 -23.38
N THR A 342 -4.21 11.51 -24.22
CA THR A 342 -5.07 12.15 -25.21
C THR A 342 -4.76 11.68 -26.62
N ILE A 343 -5.79 11.62 -27.46
CA ILE A 343 -5.67 11.35 -28.88
C ILE A 343 -6.58 12.30 -29.66
N LYS A 344 -6.09 12.82 -30.79
CA LYS A 344 -6.89 13.62 -31.71
C LYS A 344 -7.37 12.74 -32.86
N LEU A 345 -8.67 12.69 -33.06
CA LEU A 345 -9.35 11.95 -34.13
C LEU A 345 -10.47 12.82 -34.70
N ASP A 346 -10.53 12.94 -36.01
CA ASP A 346 -11.58 13.68 -36.71
C ASP A 346 -11.82 15.09 -36.12
N GLY A 347 -10.72 15.79 -35.79
CA GLY A 347 -10.77 17.11 -35.17
C GLY A 347 -11.02 17.14 -33.66
N ASN A 348 -11.56 16.09 -33.09
CA ASN A 348 -11.91 15.99 -31.68
C ASN A 348 -10.77 15.41 -30.82
N ILE A 349 -10.67 15.87 -29.56
CA ILE A 349 -9.70 15.37 -28.57
C ILE A 349 -10.40 14.41 -27.63
N PHE A 350 -9.95 13.16 -27.63
CA PHE A 350 -10.45 12.12 -26.73
C PHE A 350 -9.44 11.83 -25.64
N ARG A 351 -9.96 11.68 -24.40
CA ARG A 351 -9.19 11.21 -23.25
C ARG A 351 -9.40 9.72 -23.09
N VAL A 352 -8.31 8.97 -23.13
CA VAL A 352 -8.34 7.49 -23.07
C VAL A 352 -7.47 7.03 -21.92
N ALA A 353 -8.01 6.24 -21.02
CA ALA A 353 -7.27 5.66 -19.91
C ALA A 353 -6.03 4.94 -20.42
N THR A 354 -4.93 5.00 -19.63
CA THR A 354 -3.76 4.18 -19.93
C THR A 354 -4.10 2.70 -19.82
N ILE A 355 -3.31 1.84 -20.45
CA ILE A 355 -3.49 0.38 -20.34
C ILE A 355 -3.41 -0.04 -18.86
N ASP A 356 -2.51 0.56 -18.07
CA ASP A 356 -2.40 0.26 -16.63
C ASP A 356 -3.71 0.59 -15.88
N THR A 357 -4.36 1.72 -16.18
CA THR A 357 -5.70 2.04 -15.64
C THR A 357 -6.75 1.03 -16.08
N MET A 358 -6.83 0.72 -17.38
CA MET A 358 -7.83 -0.23 -17.90
C MET A 358 -7.65 -1.63 -17.30
N MET A 359 -6.40 -2.08 -17.17
CA MET A 359 -6.07 -3.37 -16.55
C MET A 359 -6.50 -3.43 -15.08
N SER A 360 -6.37 -2.34 -14.33
CA SER A 360 -6.81 -2.30 -12.94
C SER A 360 -8.33 -2.49 -12.80
N PHE A 361 -9.13 -1.92 -13.70
CA PHE A 361 -10.59 -2.11 -13.71
C PHE A 361 -10.97 -3.53 -14.18
N TYR A 362 -10.44 -3.97 -15.30
CA TYR A 362 -10.81 -5.27 -15.86
C TYR A 362 -10.43 -6.45 -14.96
N LEU A 363 -9.23 -6.43 -14.39
CA LEU A 363 -8.80 -7.48 -13.47
C LEU A 363 -9.61 -7.47 -12.17
N LEU A 364 -10.12 -6.31 -11.73
CA LEU A 364 -11.08 -6.23 -10.62
C LEU A 364 -12.42 -6.88 -11.01
N PHE A 365 -12.92 -6.61 -12.22
CA PHE A 365 -14.20 -7.14 -12.70
C PHE A 365 -14.25 -8.66 -12.72
N LEU A 366 -13.10 -9.34 -12.86
CA LEU A 366 -13.02 -10.82 -12.77
C LEU A 366 -13.50 -11.37 -11.42
N TYR A 367 -13.35 -10.57 -10.35
CA TYR A 367 -13.67 -10.98 -8.97
C TYR A 367 -14.89 -10.27 -8.39
N ALA A 368 -15.42 -9.25 -9.07
CA ALA A 368 -16.54 -8.44 -8.60
C ALA A 368 -17.85 -9.22 -8.49
N ASN A 369 -17.93 -10.41 -9.11
CA ASN A 369 -19.11 -11.29 -9.12
C ASN A 369 -20.41 -10.53 -9.43
N ARG A 370 -20.40 -9.81 -10.56
CA ARG A 370 -21.55 -9.06 -11.08
C ARG A 370 -22.04 -9.70 -12.38
N PRO A 371 -23.36 -9.89 -12.59
CA PRO A 371 -23.89 -10.58 -13.77
C PRO A 371 -23.62 -9.83 -15.08
N TYR A 372 -23.35 -8.54 -15.03
CA TYR A 372 -23.01 -7.72 -16.20
C TYR A 372 -21.51 -7.69 -16.56
N TYR A 373 -20.67 -8.29 -15.74
CA TYR A 373 -19.25 -8.51 -16.08
C TYR A 373 -19.03 -9.97 -16.49
N ASN A 374 -18.80 -10.20 -17.79
CA ASN A 374 -18.45 -11.53 -18.29
C ASN A 374 -16.96 -11.82 -18.06
N PRO A 375 -16.58 -12.77 -17.18
CA PRO A 375 -15.18 -13.01 -16.84
C PRO A 375 -14.33 -13.46 -18.07
N VAL A 376 -14.89 -14.27 -18.96
CA VAL A 376 -14.18 -14.76 -20.15
C VAL A 376 -13.85 -13.61 -21.09
N ARG A 377 -14.86 -12.78 -21.41
CA ARG A 377 -14.68 -11.58 -22.23
C ARG A 377 -13.67 -10.61 -21.59
N THR A 378 -13.81 -10.36 -20.31
CA THR A 378 -12.94 -9.45 -19.56
C THR A 378 -11.48 -9.93 -19.58
N LEU A 379 -11.25 -11.22 -19.37
CA LEU A 379 -9.90 -11.79 -19.42
C LEU A 379 -9.29 -11.72 -20.83
N CYS A 380 -10.09 -11.93 -21.87
CA CYS A 380 -9.66 -11.74 -23.26
C CYS A 380 -9.26 -10.28 -23.54
N LEU A 381 -10.03 -9.31 -23.06
CA LEU A 381 -9.69 -7.88 -23.18
C LEU A 381 -8.37 -7.56 -22.47
N CYS A 382 -8.16 -8.13 -21.27
CA CYS A 382 -6.89 -8.01 -20.56
C CYS A 382 -5.72 -8.58 -21.37
N GLU A 383 -5.87 -9.75 -21.96
CA GLU A 383 -4.81 -10.38 -22.77
C GLU A 383 -4.45 -9.53 -23.99
N TYR A 384 -5.43 -8.97 -24.70
CA TYR A 384 -5.17 -8.08 -25.83
C TYR A 384 -4.47 -6.80 -25.41
N LEU A 385 -4.91 -6.14 -24.35
CA LEU A 385 -4.26 -4.96 -23.82
C LEU A 385 -2.83 -5.26 -23.37
N PHE A 386 -2.62 -6.40 -22.73
CA PHE A 386 -1.29 -6.86 -22.32
C PHE A 386 -0.37 -7.09 -23.54
N LYS A 387 -0.86 -7.75 -24.60
CA LYS A 387 -0.11 -7.92 -25.86
C LYS A 387 0.27 -6.56 -26.48
N ILE A 388 -0.65 -5.60 -26.52
CA ILE A 388 -0.37 -4.24 -27.01
C ILE A 388 0.71 -3.59 -26.16
N GLN A 389 0.60 -3.67 -24.82
CA GLN A 389 1.56 -3.10 -23.89
C GLN A 389 2.95 -3.72 -24.07
N GLN A 390 3.06 -5.06 -24.14
CA GLN A 390 4.33 -5.74 -24.30
C GLN A 390 5.02 -5.39 -25.64
N LYS A 391 4.27 -5.39 -26.73
CA LYS A 391 4.80 -5.02 -28.06
C LYS A 391 5.29 -3.58 -28.14
N ASN A 392 4.70 -2.69 -27.35
CA ASN A 392 4.93 -1.25 -27.41
C ASN A 392 5.52 -0.66 -26.12
N ARG A 393 6.15 -1.50 -25.29
CA ARG A 393 6.59 -1.12 -23.92
C ARG A 393 7.54 0.07 -23.82
N LEU A 394 8.27 0.38 -24.89
CA LEU A 394 9.19 1.53 -24.95
C LEU A 394 8.60 2.73 -25.70
N LYS A 395 7.38 2.63 -26.23
CA LYS A 395 6.73 3.76 -26.90
C LYS A 395 6.18 4.76 -25.89
N MET A 396 6.66 6.01 -25.98
CA MET A 396 6.30 7.09 -25.06
C MET A 396 5.38 8.14 -25.70
N LYS A 397 4.72 7.81 -26.85
CA LYS A 397 3.87 8.75 -27.59
C LYS A 397 2.42 8.28 -27.68
N GLY A 398 1.50 9.24 -27.72
CA GLY A 398 0.06 9.01 -27.90
C GLY A 398 -0.53 8.14 -26.78
N ILE A 399 -1.57 7.37 -27.10
CA ILE A 399 -2.25 6.51 -26.11
C ILE A 399 -1.39 5.34 -25.62
N LEU A 400 -0.27 5.04 -26.30
CA LEU A 400 0.66 3.99 -25.87
C LEU A 400 1.62 4.44 -24.76
N ARG A 401 1.65 5.76 -24.42
CA ARG A 401 2.47 6.24 -23.32
C ARG A 401 2.07 5.54 -22.03
N ARG A 402 2.97 4.77 -21.49
CA ARG A 402 2.88 4.20 -20.14
C ARG A 402 3.37 5.23 -19.12
N PHE A 403 3.01 5.10 -17.87
CA PHE A 403 3.41 6.01 -16.79
C PHE A 403 3.06 7.48 -17.07
N SER A 404 1.87 7.71 -17.63
CA SER A 404 1.35 9.06 -17.81
C SER A 404 1.16 9.75 -16.48
N ILE A 405 1.70 10.96 -16.33
CA ILE A 405 1.51 11.81 -15.15
C ILE A 405 0.19 12.58 -15.20
N THR A 406 -0.50 12.58 -16.34
CA THR A 406 -1.82 13.18 -16.49
C THR A 406 -2.86 12.20 -15.95
N CYS A 407 -3.70 12.65 -15.04
CA CYS A 407 -4.72 11.80 -14.44
C CYS A 407 -6.06 12.49 -14.25
N TYR A 408 -7.12 11.68 -14.07
CA TYR A 408 -8.51 12.11 -13.91
C TYR A 408 -9.08 11.57 -12.60
N GLY A 409 -9.73 12.43 -11.83
CA GLY A 409 -10.22 12.16 -10.49
C GLY A 409 -9.35 12.82 -9.42
N LYS A 410 -9.66 12.54 -8.15
CA LYS A 410 -8.91 13.07 -7.00
C LYS A 410 -8.27 11.93 -6.22
N GLN A 411 -6.96 11.97 -6.07
CA GLN A 411 -6.23 11.11 -5.13
C GLN A 411 -6.35 11.70 -3.72
N LYS A 412 -6.74 10.89 -2.74
CA LYS A 412 -6.66 11.29 -1.34
C LYS A 412 -5.19 11.34 -0.91
N THR A 413 -4.77 12.47 -0.35
CA THR A 413 -3.46 12.61 0.27
C THR A 413 -3.47 12.09 1.70
N LEU A 414 -2.30 11.94 2.33
CA LEU A 414 -2.22 11.60 3.77
C LEU A 414 -2.88 12.68 4.63
N GLU A 415 -2.79 13.95 4.22
CA GLU A 415 -3.44 15.09 4.88
C GLU A 415 -4.97 15.00 4.77
N ASP A 416 -5.49 14.63 3.59
CA ASP A 416 -6.93 14.38 3.40
C ASP A 416 -7.41 13.26 4.36
N ILE A 417 -6.65 12.16 4.47
CA ILE A 417 -6.98 11.03 5.36
C ILE A 417 -6.92 11.45 6.84
N ARG A 418 -5.89 12.19 7.25
CA ARG A 418 -5.77 12.74 8.62
C ARG A 418 -6.90 13.70 8.93
N THR A 419 -7.27 14.55 7.97
CA THR A 419 -8.40 15.48 8.10
C THR A 419 -9.72 14.75 8.25
N GLU A 420 -9.95 13.70 7.45
CA GLU A 420 -11.13 12.84 7.56
C GLU A 420 -11.19 12.16 8.94
N LYS A 421 -10.08 11.58 9.40
CA LYS A 421 -9.98 11.00 10.76
C LYS A 421 -10.28 12.03 11.84
N SER A 422 -9.74 13.24 11.75
CA SER A 422 -10.01 14.32 12.70
C SER A 422 -11.49 14.71 12.73
N LYS A 423 -12.15 14.80 11.57
CA LYS A 423 -13.60 15.04 11.48
C LYS A 423 -14.41 13.92 12.13
N GLN A 424 -14.04 12.66 11.89
CA GLN A 424 -14.70 11.50 12.50
C GLN A 424 -14.48 11.47 14.02
N TYR A 425 -13.27 11.81 14.49
CA TYR A 425 -13.00 11.91 15.92
C TYR A 425 -13.90 12.93 16.60
N LYS A 426 -14.07 14.13 16.02
CA LYS A 426 -14.98 15.16 16.55
C LYS A 426 -16.42 14.67 16.67
N LYS A 427 -16.88 13.85 15.71
CA LYS A 427 -18.23 13.26 15.73
C LYS A 427 -18.39 12.15 16.77
N LEU A 428 -17.34 11.31 16.93
CA LEU A 428 -17.42 10.08 17.70
C LEU A 428 -16.81 10.17 19.11
N LYS A 429 -16.15 11.29 19.47
CA LYS A 429 -15.46 11.46 20.77
C LYS A 429 -16.34 11.23 22.01
N THR A 430 -17.65 11.44 21.91
CA THR A 430 -18.63 11.18 22.97
C THR A 430 -19.09 9.72 23.01
N LYS A 431 -18.85 8.96 21.94
CA LYS A 431 -19.28 7.57 21.77
C LYS A 431 -18.09 6.60 21.73
N LYS A 432 -17.06 6.80 22.56
CA LYS A 432 -15.81 6.02 22.56
C LYS A 432 -15.96 4.50 22.76
N LYS A 433 -17.11 4.06 23.32
CA LYS A 433 -17.41 2.64 23.49
C LYS A 433 -18.21 2.02 22.34
N SER A 434 -18.49 2.80 21.28
CA SER A 434 -19.26 2.31 20.14
C SER A 434 -18.40 1.57 19.13
N ASN A 435 -19.00 0.60 18.44
CA ASN A 435 -18.37 -0.11 17.32
C ASN A 435 -17.95 0.85 16.19
N GLU A 436 -18.71 1.96 15.98
CA GLU A 436 -18.33 3.00 15.01
C GLU A 436 -17.05 3.72 15.39
N TYR A 437 -16.83 3.98 16.69
CA TYR A 437 -15.58 4.57 17.15
C TYR A 437 -14.41 3.61 16.93
N ASP A 438 -14.56 2.34 17.28
CA ASP A 438 -13.53 1.32 17.11
C ASP A 438 -13.13 1.13 15.66
N LYS A 439 -14.07 1.22 14.70
CA LYS A 439 -13.75 1.16 13.26
C LYS A 439 -12.70 2.18 12.81
N TRP A 440 -12.65 3.35 13.45
CA TRP A 440 -11.73 4.43 13.12
C TRP A 440 -10.53 4.55 14.06
N PHE A 441 -10.73 4.18 15.34
CA PHE A 441 -9.82 4.53 16.42
C PHE A 441 -9.56 3.35 17.36
N LEU A 442 -9.66 2.13 16.88
CA LEU A 442 -9.40 0.95 17.69
C LEU A 442 -8.07 1.10 18.42
N ARG A 443 -8.11 0.89 19.71
CA ARG A 443 -6.98 0.63 20.60
C ARG A 443 -7.41 -0.49 21.53
N TYR A 444 -6.98 -1.69 21.21
CA TYR A 444 -7.34 -2.88 21.93
C TYR A 444 -6.11 -3.48 22.58
N ASP A 445 -6.14 -3.55 23.90
CA ASP A 445 -5.12 -4.16 24.73
C ASP A 445 -5.79 -5.31 25.52
N PRO A 446 -5.44 -6.57 25.23
CA PRO A 446 -6.01 -7.73 25.92
C PRO A 446 -5.81 -7.68 27.42
N GLU A 447 -4.66 -7.20 27.91
CA GLU A 447 -4.36 -7.12 29.35
C GLU A 447 -5.32 -6.20 30.08
N GLN A 448 -5.62 -5.03 29.51
CA GLN A 448 -6.59 -4.10 30.10
C GLN A 448 -8.01 -4.66 30.07
N ASN A 449 -8.34 -5.45 29.07
CA ASN A 449 -9.67 -6.04 28.91
C ASN A 449 -9.94 -7.14 29.96
N VAL A 450 -8.93 -7.95 30.30
CA VAL A 450 -9.01 -8.95 31.39
C VAL A 450 -9.11 -8.27 32.75
N ASN A 451 -8.36 -7.19 32.98
CA ASN A 451 -8.39 -6.44 34.23
C ASN A 451 -9.75 -5.73 34.46
N ASN A 452 -10.47 -5.40 33.40
CA ASN A 452 -11.84 -4.84 33.47
C ASN A 452 -12.92 -5.93 33.72
N LYS A 453 -12.63 -7.21 33.48
CA LYS A 453 -13.50 -8.36 33.71
C LYS A 453 -13.14 -9.10 35.01
N VAL A 454 -12.79 -8.36 36.09
CA VAL A 454 -12.65 -8.85 37.44
C VAL A 454 -12.09 -10.30 37.53
N VAL A 455 -10.81 -10.46 37.30
CA VAL A 455 -10.02 -11.51 37.92
C VAL A 455 -8.92 -10.80 38.70
N LYS A 456 -8.98 -10.88 40.06
CA LYS A 456 -7.89 -10.38 40.91
C LYS A 456 -6.65 -11.20 40.54
N LYS A 457 -5.71 -10.58 39.80
CA LYS A 457 -4.34 -11.13 39.66
C LYS A 457 -3.78 -11.27 41.09
N PRO A 458 -3.12 -12.35 41.44
CA PRO A 458 -2.36 -12.39 42.67
C PRO A 458 -1.39 -11.21 42.63
N ASN A 459 -1.37 -10.42 43.71
CA ASN A 459 -0.43 -9.30 43.82
C ASN A 459 0.97 -9.88 43.66
N LYS A 460 1.70 -9.45 42.62
CA LYS A 460 3.14 -9.76 42.51
C LYS A 460 3.79 -9.41 43.85
N THR A 461 4.50 -10.33 44.41
CA THR A 461 5.21 -10.08 45.66
C THR A 461 6.30 -9.03 45.44
N LYS A 462 6.73 -8.37 46.50
CA LYS A 462 7.88 -7.45 46.41
C LYS A 462 9.12 -8.15 45.82
N GLU A 463 9.27 -9.42 46.07
CA GLU A 463 10.36 -10.26 45.56
C GLU A 463 10.26 -10.48 44.05
N ASP A 464 9.07 -10.71 43.48
CA ASP A 464 8.88 -10.86 42.02
C ASP A 464 9.25 -9.59 41.28
N ILE A 465 8.89 -8.41 41.81
CA ILE A 465 9.22 -7.11 41.24
C ILE A 465 10.73 -6.84 41.29
N ILE A 466 11.38 -7.25 42.40
CA ILE A 466 12.83 -7.13 42.58
C ILE A 466 13.57 -8.06 41.63
N ASN A 467 13.09 -9.29 41.45
CA ASN A 467 13.69 -10.27 40.55
C ASN A 467 13.53 -9.85 39.06
N GLU A 468 12.38 -9.35 38.66
CA GLU A 468 12.22 -8.76 37.29
C GLU A 468 13.14 -7.56 37.08
N ALA A 469 13.29 -6.67 38.06
CA ALA A 469 14.19 -5.56 37.98
C ALA A 469 15.67 -5.96 37.91
N LYS A 470 16.06 -7.01 38.64
CA LYS A 470 17.42 -7.60 38.60
C LYS A 470 17.71 -8.23 37.23
N LEU A 471 16.79 -9.04 36.68
CA LEU A 471 16.91 -9.63 35.34
C LEU A 471 17.02 -8.59 34.24
N ALA A 472 16.24 -7.50 34.33
CA ALA A 472 16.32 -6.39 33.40
C ALA A 472 17.64 -5.60 33.49
N LEU A 473 18.20 -5.49 34.70
CA LEU A 473 19.52 -4.85 34.93
C LEU A 473 20.67 -5.74 34.42
N GLU A 474 20.59 -7.03 34.64
CA GLU A 474 21.57 -8.01 34.15
C GLU A 474 21.58 -8.08 32.62
N ALA A 475 20.41 -8.10 31.96
CA ALA A 475 20.30 -8.05 30.52
C ALA A 475 20.93 -6.77 29.93
N LYS A 476 20.72 -5.61 30.58
CA LYS A 476 21.37 -4.35 30.20
C LYS A 476 22.87 -4.35 30.42
N ALA A 477 23.34 -4.96 31.50
CA ALA A 477 24.78 -5.08 31.80
C ALA A 477 25.50 -6.00 30.79
N ILE A 478 24.84 -7.10 30.37
CA ILE A 478 25.35 -8.01 29.33
C ILE A 478 25.44 -7.27 27.99
N ALA A 479 24.39 -6.54 27.59
CA ALA A 479 24.39 -5.76 26.36
C ALA A 479 25.50 -4.68 26.35
N SER A 480 25.73 -4.02 27.48
CA SER A 480 26.82 -3.03 27.61
C SER A 480 28.21 -3.65 27.53
N LYS A 481 28.42 -4.84 28.12
CA LYS A 481 29.69 -5.57 28.04
C LYS A 481 29.99 -6.06 26.62
N THR A 482 28.94 -6.47 25.89
CA THR A 482 29.09 -6.92 24.49
C THR A 482 29.50 -5.76 23.59
N ILE A 483 28.90 -4.58 23.76
CA ILE A 483 29.29 -3.38 23.00
C ILE A 483 30.72 -2.95 23.31
N ILE A 484 31.15 -3.01 24.57
CA ILE A 484 32.53 -2.67 24.97
C ILE A 484 33.53 -3.68 24.37
N ALA A 485 33.23 -4.97 24.38
CA ALA A 485 34.06 -6.00 23.81
C ALA A 485 34.19 -5.89 22.27
N GLU A 486 33.13 -5.48 21.57
CA GLU A 486 33.18 -5.19 20.14
C GLU A 486 34.00 -3.94 19.82
N LEU A 487 33.90 -2.89 20.59
CA LEU A 487 34.73 -1.69 20.46
C LEU A 487 36.21 -1.98 20.71
N GLU A 488 36.53 -2.87 21.64
CA GLU A 488 37.89 -3.33 21.90
C GLU A 488 38.44 -4.21 20.77
N LYS A 489 37.62 -5.05 20.12
CA LYS A 489 37.97 -5.81 18.92
C LYS A 489 38.25 -4.89 17.74
N ILE A 490 37.46 -3.88 17.51
CA ILE A 490 37.64 -2.88 16.45
C ILE A 490 38.96 -2.12 16.68
N ASN A 491 39.26 -1.76 17.92
CA ASN A 491 40.50 -1.07 18.29
C ASN A 491 41.73 -1.95 18.10
N LYS A 492 41.66 -3.27 18.36
CA LYS A 492 42.74 -4.23 18.10
C LYS A 492 42.94 -4.48 16.60
N LEU A 493 41.91 -4.46 15.78
CA LEU A 493 41.99 -4.60 14.33
C LEU A 493 42.60 -3.35 13.64
N SER A 494 42.39 -2.15 14.21
CA SER A 494 42.99 -0.91 13.70
C SER A 494 44.48 -0.81 14.02
N ILE A 495 44.95 -1.40 15.13
CA ILE A 495 46.36 -1.44 15.53
C ILE A 495 47.18 -2.42 14.66
N ASN A 496 46.55 -3.53 14.19
CA ASN A 496 47.24 -4.53 13.35
C ASN A 496 47.32 -4.16 11.86
N LYS A 497 46.74 -3.05 11.41
CA LYS A 497 46.79 -2.57 10.02
C LYS A 497 47.70 -1.35 9.80
N GLY A 498 48.71 -1.14 10.63
CA GLY A 498 49.89 -0.33 10.29
C GLY A 498 49.65 1.13 9.90
N ASN A 499 48.61 1.81 10.40
CA ASN A 499 48.47 3.24 10.22
C ASN A 499 48.54 3.94 11.60
N VAL A 500 49.67 4.56 11.83
CA VAL A 500 49.96 5.41 12.98
C VAL A 500 49.18 6.72 12.83
N VAL A 501 48.08 6.83 13.50
CA VAL A 501 47.47 8.12 13.82
C VAL A 501 47.67 8.33 15.32
N GLY A 502 48.29 9.47 15.64
CA GLY A 502 48.93 9.79 16.88
C GLY A 502 48.22 9.45 18.19
N THR A 503 48.98 8.88 19.08
CA THR A 503 48.60 8.40 20.42
C THR A 503 48.07 9.45 21.39
N GLU A 504 48.13 10.72 21.08
CA GLU A 504 47.62 11.81 21.95
C GLU A 504 46.11 12.05 21.86
N THR A 505 45.49 11.82 20.71
CA THR A 505 44.05 12.04 20.52
C THR A 505 43.17 11.01 21.27
N VAL A 506 43.69 9.82 21.46
CA VAL A 506 42.96 8.72 22.14
C VAL A 506 43.03 8.86 23.68
N LYS A 507 44.07 9.45 24.24
CA LYS A 507 44.19 9.69 25.68
C LYS A 507 43.28 10.85 26.15
N ASN A 508 43.03 11.82 25.29
CA ASN A 508 42.15 12.97 25.61
C ASN A 508 40.65 12.66 25.43
N LEU A 509 40.31 11.71 24.58
CA LEU A 509 38.94 11.19 24.47
C LEU A 509 38.52 10.31 25.65
N LYS A 510 39.47 9.70 26.37
CA LYS A 510 39.17 8.89 27.57
C LYS A 510 38.87 9.70 28.82
N LYS A 511 39.15 10.99 28.86
CA LYS A 511 38.97 11.83 30.07
C LYS A 511 37.85 12.86 30.00
N SER A 512 37.29 13.18 28.86
CA SER A 512 36.23 14.19 28.79
C SER A 512 35.06 13.77 27.92
N SER A 513 33.89 13.81 28.49
CA SER A 513 32.55 13.86 27.87
C SER A 513 31.82 12.55 27.50
N ILE A 514 32.46 11.47 26.98
CA ILE A 514 31.74 10.26 26.60
C ILE A 514 31.31 9.47 27.83
N SER A 515 32.20 9.34 28.84
CA SER A 515 31.85 8.64 30.11
C SER A 515 30.74 9.36 30.88
N ASN A 516 30.67 10.69 30.82
CA ASN A 516 29.62 11.47 31.48
C ASN A 516 28.31 11.57 30.68
N LYS A 517 28.36 11.49 29.32
CA LYS A 517 27.15 11.38 28.49
C LYS A 517 26.53 10.00 28.56
N ILE A 518 27.34 8.94 28.56
CA ILE A 518 26.87 7.56 28.73
C ILE A 518 26.31 7.35 30.15
N ARG A 519 26.95 7.88 31.21
CA ARG A 519 26.38 7.85 32.55
C ARG A 519 25.07 8.63 32.68
N LYS A 520 24.88 9.76 31.97
CA LYS A 520 23.64 10.52 31.98
C LYS A 520 22.52 9.91 31.13
N SER A 521 22.83 9.15 30.09
CA SER A 521 21.85 8.46 29.25
C SER A 521 21.40 7.11 29.83
N VAL A 522 22.24 6.46 30.64
CA VAL A 522 21.96 5.13 31.25
C VAL A 522 21.21 5.24 32.59
N TYR A 523 21.19 6.41 33.25
CA TYR A 523 20.47 6.62 34.51
C TYR A 523 19.62 7.88 34.55
N PRO A 524 18.34 7.82 34.16
CA PRO A 524 17.41 8.84 34.61
C PRO A 524 16.97 8.53 36.04
N SER A 525 17.83 8.79 37.03
CA SER A 525 17.54 8.60 38.47
C SER A 525 16.33 9.39 38.96
N LYS A 526 15.89 10.42 38.23
CA LYS A 526 14.69 11.20 38.53
C LYS A 526 13.36 10.54 38.13
N TYR A 527 13.38 9.53 37.27
CA TYR A 527 12.13 8.87 36.84
C TYR A 527 11.72 7.74 37.78
N LEU A 528 12.70 6.99 38.28
CA LEU A 528 12.46 5.91 39.25
C LEU A 528 12.07 6.46 40.64
N SER A 529 12.67 7.56 41.09
CA SER A 529 12.29 8.23 42.33
C SER A 529 10.88 8.85 42.28
N LYS A 530 10.45 9.39 41.12
CA LYS A 530 9.07 9.87 40.93
C LYS A 530 8.03 8.74 40.88
N LEU A 531 8.36 7.58 40.32
CA LEU A 531 7.47 6.41 40.29
C LEU A 531 7.28 5.80 41.69
N LEU A 532 8.34 5.76 42.49
CA LEU A 532 8.29 5.26 43.85
C LEU A 532 7.58 6.23 44.80
N MET A 533 7.79 7.56 44.68
CA MET A 533 7.08 8.56 45.47
C MET A 533 5.59 8.69 45.14
N ASN A 534 5.20 8.54 43.87
CA ASN A 534 3.79 8.62 43.51
C ASN A 534 2.96 7.40 43.97
N ARG A 535 3.58 6.23 44.21
CA ARG A 535 2.91 5.05 44.80
C ARG A 535 2.74 5.17 46.30
N SER A 536 3.68 5.77 47.03
CA SER A 536 3.54 5.98 48.48
C SER A 536 2.49 7.02 48.84
N LYS A 537 2.25 8.03 48.00
CA LYS A 537 1.19 9.05 48.17
C LYS A 537 -0.22 8.55 47.82
N LYS A 538 -0.39 7.52 46.96
CA LYS A 538 -1.71 6.97 46.65
C LYS A 538 -2.25 6.00 47.72
N ALA A 539 -1.42 5.52 48.65
CA ALA A 539 -1.84 4.65 49.76
C ALA A 539 -2.36 5.39 50.99
N LYS A 540 -2.15 6.72 51.13
CA LYS A 540 -2.54 7.49 52.30
C LYS A 540 -3.72 8.44 52.15
N THR A 541 -4.36 8.57 50.98
CA THR A 541 -5.49 9.50 50.78
C THR A 541 -6.72 8.79 50.20
N ARG A 542 -7.26 7.86 50.98
CA ARG A 542 -8.67 7.43 50.80
C ARG A 542 -9.41 7.77 52.12
N LYS A 543 -9.61 9.03 52.36
CA LYS A 543 -10.71 9.60 53.14
C LYS A 543 -10.90 11.06 52.75
N ASN A 544 -12.09 11.38 52.32
CA ASN A 544 -12.73 12.68 52.16
C ASN A 544 -12.30 13.63 51.04
N LYS A 545 -13.25 13.87 50.16
CA LYS A 545 -13.84 15.16 49.74
C LYS A 545 -13.81 15.53 48.28
N LYS A 546 -15.05 15.81 47.82
CA LYS A 546 -15.49 16.89 46.90
C LYS A 546 -14.74 17.12 45.58
N ILE A 547 -15.53 17.05 44.51
CA ILE A 547 -15.27 17.45 43.14
C ILE A 547 -14.83 18.94 43.08
N PRO A 548 -13.83 19.25 42.29
CA PRO A 548 -13.86 20.41 41.41
C PRO A 548 -13.42 20.10 39.97
N GLN A 549 -13.81 21.01 39.11
CA GLN A 549 -13.78 21.05 37.64
C GLN A 549 -12.42 20.78 36.99
N SER A 550 -12.50 20.35 35.73
CA SER A 550 -11.44 19.99 34.79
C SER A 550 -10.37 21.03 34.54
N PRO A 551 -9.14 20.64 34.28
CA PRO A 551 -8.26 21.38 33.40
C PRO A 551 -8.03 20.66 32.07
N GLN A 552 -7.94 21.46 31.03
CA GLN A 552 -7.65 21.11 29.65
C GLN A 552 -6.31 20.36 29.54
N ASN A 553 -6.33 19.14 28.98
CA ASN A 553 -5.11 18.41 28.62
C ASN A 553 -4.63 18.89 27.25
N THR A 554 -3.66 19.79 27.25
CA THR A 554 -2.74 20.01 26.15
C THR A 554 -1.74 18.86 26.10
N LEU A 555 -1.61 18.24 24.94
CA LEU A 555 -0.57 17.24 24.64
C LEU A 555 0.81 17.80 24.97
N SER A 556 1.65 17.03 25.65
CA SER A 556 2.99 17.48 26.01
C SER A 556 3.86 17.62 24.75
N LYS A 557 4.74 18.63 24.78
CA LYS A 557 5.68 18.94 23.68
C LYS A 557 6.55 17.73 23.26
N ALA A 558 6.71 16.74 24.15
CA ALA A 558 7.43 15.51 23.90
C ALA A 558 6.65 14.51 23.03
N GLU A 559 5.33 14.42 23.19
CA GLU A 559 4.48 13.58 22.34
C GLU A 559 4.32 14.19 20.94
N PHE A 560 4.36 15.50 20.82
CA PHE A 560 4.34 16.20 19.53
C PHE A 560 5.66 16.02 18.75
N MET A 561 6.81 16.03 19.42
CA MET A 561 8.11 15.81 18.80
C MET A 561 8.37 14.35 18.42
N PHE A 562 7.81 13.40 19.15
CA PHE A 562 7.90 11.97 18.80
C PHE A 562 7.12 11.66 17.50
N LEU A 563 5.97 12.30 17.32
CA LEU A 563 5.17 12.18 16.09
C LEU A 563 5.79 12.91 14.87
N GLN A 564 6.63 13.92 15.09
CA GLN A 564 7.33 14.61 13.99
C GLN A 564 8.56 13.85 13.49
N ASN A 565 9.25 13.08 14.32
CA ASN A 565 10.48 12.38 13.94
C ASN A 565 10.25 11.05 13.19
N GLU A 566 9.08 10.44 13.31
CA GLU A 566 8.77 9.22 12.54
C GLU A 566 8.31 9.48 11.10
N PHE A 567 7.99 10.73 10.70
CA PHE A 567 7.35 11.03 9.42
C PHE A 567 7.90 12.25 8.67
N SER A 568 9.14 12.65 8.90
CA SER A 568 9.78 13.68 8.07
C SER A 568 10.53 13.05 6.91
N PRO A 569 10.14 13.32 5.64
CA PRO A 569 11.00 13.01 4.52
C PRO A 569 12.22 13.94 4.60
N SER A 570 13.42 13.39 4.46
CA SER A 570 14.66 14.13 4.33
C SER A 570 14.54 15.17 3.21
N LYS A 571 14.61 16.43 3.56
CA LYS A 571 14.78 17.52 2.61
C LYS A 571 16.20 17.45 2.05
N SER A 572 16.35 16.99 0.82
CA SER A 572 17.48 17.33 0.00
C SER A 572 17.16 18.62 -0.74
N SER A 573 17.76 19.71 -0.30
CA SER A 573 17.84 20.97 -1.05
C SER A 573 18.80 20.79 -2.22
N SER A 574 18.34 20.97 -3.43
CA SER A 574 19.16 21.43 -4.53
C SER A 574 18.37 22.40 -5.39
N SER A 575 18.62 23.67 -5.15
CA SER A 575 18.40 24.72 -6.13
C SER A 575 19.45 24.57 -7.23
N LEU A 576 19.01 24.35 -8.46
CA LEU A 576 19.78 24.72 -9.65
C LEU A 576 18.79 25.31 -10.66
N THR A 577 19.13 26.51 -11.02
CA THR A 577 18.50 27.43 -11.95
C THR A 577 18.45 26.89 -13.37
N ASP A 578 17.34 27.22 -14.03
CA ASP A 578 17.14 27.12 -15.47
C ASP A 578 18.22 27.84 -16.27
N ASP A 579 18.59 27.27 -17.41
CA ASP A 579 18.57 28.00 -18.67
C ASP A 579 18.69 27.06 -19.90
N ASN A 580 17.70 27.24 -20.79
CA ASN A 580 17.74 27.07 -22.24
C ASN A 580 18.48 25.87 -22.88
N ILE A 581 17.71 25.03 -23.57
CA ILE A 581 17.91 24.69 -24.99
C ILE A 581 16.59 24.14 -25.58
N TYR A 582 15.82 25.00 -26.22
CA TYR A 582 14.95 24.65 -27.36
C TYR A 582 15.73 24.99 -28.63
N ASN A 583 15.95 24.00 -29.49
CA ASN A 583 15.88 24.02 -30.97
C ASN A 583 16.71 22.86 -31.53
N LYS A 584 16.08 21.80 -31.90
CA LYS A 584 16.02 21.21 -33.25
C LYS A 584 15.13 19.97 -33.26
#